data_59ba0a061e4edede193d213907d2f021
#
_entry.id   59ba0a061e4edede193d213907d2f021
#
_cell.length_a   1.000
_cell.length_b   1.000
_cell.length_c   1.000
_cell.angle_alpha   90.00
_cell.angle_beta   90.00
_cell.angle_gamma   90.00
#
_symmetry.space_group_name_H-M   'P 1'
#
loop_
_entity.id
_entity.type
_entity.pdbx_description
1 polymer ?
#
loop_
_entity_poly.entity_id
_entity_poly.type
_entity_poly.pdbx_seq_one_letter_code
_entity_poly.pdbx_strand_id
1 'polypeptide(L)'
;ETQGFSFGLSHDATLLSANGFNTGAALNGLNSGSGPDFLDVNTYSDGVTVGCVYSFSSPGTVVLQLTSETVLGTIDYDTVPSGLIGNTAGTTTSLSWSNALGVPPVINIMVVGGQANPASLIDGTVTLDAAVGGFVRGDVNDDASINIADAVSLLAGLFTGGALPCSDSADANDDGATNIADAVYVLANLFSG
;
A
#
# COMPACT_ATOMS: atom_id res chain seq x y z
N GLU A 1 -9.18 -29.80 -8.07
CA GLU A 1 -9.35 -29.14 -9.39
C GLU A 1 -10.31 -27.99 -9.24
N THR A 2 -9.83 -26.76 -9.43
CA THR A 2 -10.67 -25.56 -9.38
C THR A 2 -10.92 -25.03 -10.78
N GLN A 3 -12.05 -24.34 -10.97
CA GLN A 3 -12.50 -23.82 -12.27
C GLN A 3 -12.73 -22.31 -12.22
N GLY A 4 -12.63 -21.72 -11.07
CA GLY A 4 -12.81 -20.29 -10.82
C GLY A 4 -12.91 -20.01 -9.33
N PHE A 5 -12.97 -18.74 -9.00
CA PHE A 5 -13.15 -18.27 -7.63
C PHE A 5 -13.77 -16.87 -7.60
N SER A 6 -14.29 -16.51 -6.48
CA SER A 6 -14.53 -15.11 -6.12
C SER A 6 -14.16 -14.87 -4.67
N PHE A 7 -13.75 -13.66 -4.39
CA PHE A 7 -13.51 -13.23 -3.01
C PHE A 7 -13.70 -11.73 -2.82
N GLY A 8 -13.93 -11.33 -1.56
CA GLY A 8 -13.80 -10.00 -1.06
C GLY A 8 -12.79 -9.97 0.08
N LEU A 9 -11.90 -9.01 0.07
CA LEU A 9 -10.91 -8.76 1.12
C LEU A 9 -11.03 -7.33 1.58
N SER A 10 -11.31 -7.14 2.88
CA SER A 10 -11.43 -5.81 3.49
C SER A 10 -10.15 -5.38 4.17
N HIS A 11 -9.97 -4.08 4.25
CA HIS A 11 -8.84 -3.41 4.92
C HIS A 11 -9.31 -2.16 5.66
N ASP A 12 -8.44 -1.60 6.49
CA ASP A 12 -8.69 -0.31 7.14
C ASP A 12 -8.43 0.83 6.15
N ALA A 13 -9.50 1.49 5.72
CA ALA A 13 -9.45 2.62 4.77
C ALA A 13 -8.67 3.84 5.28
N THR A 14 -8.41 3.93 6.58
CA THR A 14 -7.59 5.01 7.14
C THR A 14 -6.10 4.76 6.99
N LEU A 15 -5.70 3.52 6.77
CA LEU A 15 -4.30 3.08 6.71
C LEU A 15 -3.87 2.59 5.33
N LEU A 16 -4.80 1.96 4.58
CA LEU A 16 -4.52 1.31 3.30
C LEU A 16 -5.52 1.73 2.22
N SER A 17 -5.04 1.74 0.98
CA SER A 17 -5.84 1.88 -0.24
C SER A 17 -5.43 0.78 -1.22
N ALA A 18 -6.39 -0.04 -1.66
CA ALA A 18 -6.13 -1.10 -2.64
C ALA A 18 -6.08 -0.51 -4.05
N ASN A 19 -5.04 -0.84 -4.82
CA ASN A 19 -4.84 -0.37 -6.21
C ASN A 19 -5.30 -1.38 -7.27
N GLY A 20 -5.44 -2.64 -6.89
CA GLY A 20 -5.90 -3.68 -7.81
C GLY A 20 -5.36 -5.07 -7.48
N PHE A 21 -5.65 -5.99 -8.38
CA PHE A 21 -5.23 -7.39 -8.29
C PHE A 21 -4.38 -7.76 -9.51
N ASN A 22 -3.17 -8.25 -9.27
CA ASN A 22 -2.27 -8.76 -10.29
C ASN A 22 -2.33 -10.29 -10.31
N THR A 23 -2.58 -10.86 -11.46
CA THR A 23 -2.64 -12.32 -11.64
C THR A 23 -1.27 -12.97 -11.46
N GLY A 24 -1.23 -14.04 -10.68
CA GLY A 24 -0.03 -14.88 -10.53
C GLY A 24 0.22 -15.82 -11.71
N ALA A 25 1.39 -16.46 -11.72
CA ALA A 25 1.79 -17.34 -12.82
C ALA A 25 0.79 -18.46 -13.10
N ALA A 26 0.11 -18.99 -12.08
CA ALA A 26 -0.89 -20.04 -12.23
C ALA A 26 -2.08 -19.57 -13.06
N LEU A 27 -2.60 -18.36 -12.81
CA LEU A 27 -3.70 -17.81 -13.60
C LEU A 27 -3.22 -17.39 -15.00
N ASN A 28 -2.04 -16.80 -15.11
CA ASN A 28 -1.48 -16.37 -16.39
C ASN A 28 -1.24 -17.56 -17.34
N GLY A 29 -0.96 -18.75 -16.83
CA GLY A 29 -0.75 -19.98 -17.59
C GLY A 29 -2.03 -20.62 -18.14
N LEU A 30 -3.21 -20.19 -17.71
CA LEU A 30 -4.48 -20.71 -18.21
C LEU A 30 -4.67 -20.44 -19.71
N ASN A 31 -5.51 -21.25 -20.35
CA ASN A 31 -5.86 -21.10 -21.77
C ASN A 31 -4.64 -20.93 -22.68
N SER A 32 -3.62 -21.77 -22.47
CA SER A 32 -2.34 -21.73 -23.20
C SER A 32 -1.58 -20.41 -23.08
N GLY A 33 -1.67 -19.76 -21.92
CA GLY A 33 -0.98 -18.52 -21.61
C GLY A 33 -1.77 -17.24 -21.88
N SER A 34 -3.06 -17.38 -22.22
CA SER A 34 -3.96 -16.23 -22.43
C SER A 34 -4.59 -15.72 -21.09
N GLY A 35 -4.38 -16.47 -20.00
CA GLY A 35 -5.01 -16.17 -18.72
C GLY A 35 -6.45 -16.68 -18.60
N PRO A 36 -7.19 -16.29 -17.56
CA PRO A 36 -8.60 -16.65 -17.41
C PRO A 36 -9.48 -15.93 -18.43
N ASP A 37 -10.59 -16.57 -18.84
CA ASP A 37 -11.57 -15.97 -19.78
C ASP A 37 -12.35 -14.82 -19.14
N PHE A 38 -12.41 -14.77 -17.80
CA PHE A 38 -13.04 -13.68 -17.06
C PHE A 38 -12.25 -13.38 -15.81
N LEU A 39 -11.96 -12.11 -15.62
CA LEU A 39 -11.40 -11.54 -14.41
C LEU A 39 -12.04 -10.18 -14.19
N ASP A 40 -12.78 -10.05 -13.09
CA ASP A 40 -13.39 -8.81 -12.66
C ASP A 40 -12.79 -8.39 -11.33
N VAL A 41 -12.25 -7.18 -11.26
CA VAL A 41 -11.58 -6.64 -10.09
C VAL A 41 -12.19 -5.26 -9.78
N ASN A 42 -12.70 -5.12 -8.57
CA ASN A 42 -13.25 -3.84 -8.12
C ASN A 42 -12.59 -3.43 -6.81
N THR A 43 -12.08 -2.22 -6.76
CA THR A 43 -11.52 -1.62 -5.55
C THR A 43 -12.55 -0.68 -4.92
N TYR A 44 -12.64 -0.76 -3.60
CA TYR A 44 -13.47 0.07 -2.74
C TYR A 44 -12.59 0.79 -1.72
N SER A 45 -13.14 1.80 -1.06
CA SER A 45 -12.41 2.51 0.00
C SER A 45 -11.95 1.59 1.14
N ASP A 46 -12.70 0.51 1.40
CA ASP A 46 -12.50 -0.42 2.53
C ASP A 46 -12.19 -1.86 2.10
N GLY A 47 -11.89 -2.08 0.81
CA GLY A 47 -11.60 -3.43 0.33
C GLY A 47 -11.46 -3.59 -1.17
N VAL A 48 -11.32 -4.83 -1.59
CA VAL A 48 -11.23 -5.24 -2.98
C VAL A 48 -12.06 -6.51 -3.19
N THR A 49 -12.73 -6.62 -4.34
CA THR A 49 -13.38 -7.86 -4.77
C THR A 49 -12.77 -8.36 -6.05
N VAL A 50 -12.70 -9.68 -6.17
CA VAL A 50 -12.20 -10.35 -7.37
C VAL A 50 -13.14 -11.48 -7.74
N GLY A 51 -13.53 -11.53 -9.00
CA GLY A 51 -14.26 -12.65 -9.60
C GLY A 51 -13.45 -13.21 -10.78
N CYS A 52 -13.25 -14.51 -10.82
CA CYS A 52 -12.44 -15.16 -11.85
C CYS A 52 -13.11 -16.44 -12.34
N VAL A 53 -13.27 -16.57 -13.66
CA VAL A 53 -13.68 -17.81 -14.33
C VAL A 53 -12.57 -18.23 -15.28
N TYR A 54 -12.10 -19.45 -15.14
CA TYR A 54 -10.94 -19.91 -15.88
C TYR A 54 -11.24 -20.11 -17.37
N SER A 55 -12.40 -20.71 -17.71
CA SER A 55 -12.82 -20.82 -19.11
C SER A 55 -14.33 -20.91 -19.26
N PHE A 56 -14.86 -20.16 -20.23
CA PHE A 56 -16.25 -20.26 -20.68
C PHE A 56 -16.44 -21.30 -21.77
N SER A 57 -15.43 -21.44 -22.64
CA SER A 57 -15.52 -22.32 -23.84
C SER A 57 -15.29 -23.78 -23.48
N SER A 58 -14.57 -24.05 -22.40
CA SER A 58 -14.24 -25.41 -21.95
C SER A 58 -14.44 -25.56 -20.44
N PRO A 59 -15.66 -25.30 -19.94
CA PRO A 59 -15.93 -25.40 -18.51
C PRO A 59 -15.66 -26.84 -18.03
N GLY A 60 -14.86 -26.95 -16.98
CA GLY A 60 -14.47 -28.23 -16.39
C GLY A 60 -13.24 -28.90 -17.03
N THR A 61 -12.69 -28.40 -18.13
CA THR A 61 -11.45 -28.90 -18.73
C THR A 61 -10.26 -28.00 -18.45
N VAL A 62 -10.47 -26.70 -18.33
CA VAL A 62 -9.45 -25.74 -17.89
C VAL A 62 -9.56 -25.61 -16.37
N VAL A 63 -8.62 -26.21 -15.67
CA VAL A 63 -8.62 -26.31 -14.20
C VAL A 63 -7.24 -26.02 -13.64
N LEU A 64 -7.19 -25.55 -12.41
CA LEU A 64 -5.96 -25.50 -11.60
C LEU A 64 -5.97 -26.62 -10.58
N GLN A 65 -4.85 -27.31 -10.51
CA GLN A 65 -4.57 -28.33 -9.49
C GLN A 65 -3.89 -27.63 -8.30
N LEU A 66 -4.67 -27.32 -7.28
CA LEU A 66 -4.15 -26.69 -6.06
C LEU A 66 -3.73 -27.79 -5.06
N THR A 67 -2.72 -28.57 -5.41
CA THR A 67 -2.17 -29.65 -4.57
C THR A 67 -1.04 -29.18 -3.65
N SER A 68 -0.55 -27.98 -3.85
CA SER A 68 0.45 -27.30 -3.04
C SER A 68 0.06 -25.81 -2.92
N GLU A 69 0.77 -25.11 -2.07
CA GLU A 69 0.64 -23.65 -2.00
C GLU A 69 0.85 -23.03 -3.39
N THR A 70 -0.13 -22.26 -3.82
CA THR A 70 -0.15 -21.65 -5.15
C THR A 70 -0.60 -20.20 -5.03
N VAL A 71 0.23 -19.28 -5.50
CA VAL A 71 -0.12 -17.87 -5.59
C VAL A 71 -1.01 -17.65 -6.81
N LEU A 72 -2.28 -17.38 -6.58
CA LEU A 72 -3.23 -17.02 -7.64
C LEU A 72 -3.03 -15.58 -8.10
N GLY A 73 -2.65 -14.70 -7.19
CA GLY A 73 -2.34 -13.30 -7.50
C GLY A 73 -1.95 -12.53 -6.25
N THR A 74 -1.68 -11.25 -6.44
CA THR A 74 -1.33 -10.29 -5.40
C THR A 74 -2.24 -9.09 -5.48
N ILE A 75 -2.52 -8.48 -4.34
CA ILE A 75 -3.20 -7.19 -4.27
C ILE A 75 -2.16 -6.15 -3.90
N ASP A 76 -2.10 -5.09 -4.71
CA ASP A 76 -1.22 -3.96 -4.44
C ASP A 76 -1.95 -2.96 -3.53
N TYR A 77 -1.25 -2.51 -2.51
CA TYR A 77 -1.74 -1.52 -1.56
C TYR A 77 -0.79 -0.34 -1.48
N ASP A 78 -1.38 0.86 -1.45
CA ASP A 78 -0.70 2.06 -0.98
C ASP A 78 -1.07 2.33 0.48
N THR A 79 -0.15 2.94 1.20
CA THR A 79 -0.43 3.49 2.53
C THR A 79 -1.15 4.83 2.40
N VAL A 80 -2.12 5.07 3.29
CA VAL A 80 -2.80 6.36 3.39
C VAL A 80 -2.01 7.27 4.33
N PRO A 81 -1.31 8.31 3.83
CA PRO A 81 -0.38 9.10 4.65
C PRO A 81 -1.04 9.74 5.87
N SER A 82 -2.28 10.21 5.74
CA SER A 82 -3.01 10.84 6.86
C SER A 82 -3.28 9.88 8.02
N GLY A 83 -3.44 8.58 7.75
CA GLY A 83 -3.64 7.55 8.77
C GLY A 83 -2.34 7.15 9.48
N LEU A 84 -1.19 7.48 8.90
CA LEU A 84 0.12 7.16 9.48
C LEU A 84 0.66 8.28 10.37
N ILE A 85 0.07 9.48 10.33
CA ILE A 85 0.49 10.60 11.17
C ILE A 85 0.22 10.25 12.64
N GLY A 86 1.29 10.21 13.44
CA GLY A 86 1.23 9.85 14.86
C GLY A 86 1.21 8.35 15.16
N ASN A 87 1.23 7.49 14.15
CA ASN A 87 1.42 6.06 14.36
C ASN A 87 2.89 5.75 14.69
N THR A 88 3.07 4.83 15.62
CA THR A 88 4.42 4.32 15.94
C THR A 88 4.84 3.27 14.91
N ALA A 89 6.15 3.13 14.72
CA ALA A 89 6.70 2.04 13.90
C ALA A 89 6.17 0.68 14.38
N GLY A 90 5.81 -0.18 13.43
CA GLY A 90 5.25 -1.50 13.72
C GLY A 90 3.73 -1.51 13.97
N THR A 91 3.00 -0.44 13.65
CA THR A 91 1.53 -0.48 13.63
C THR A 91 1.05 -1.57 12.70
N THR A 92 0.17 -2.46 13.20
CA THR A 92 -0.40 -3.54 12.40
C THR A 92 -1.85 -3.25 12.06
N THR A 93 -2.25 -3.59 10.85
CA THR A 93 -3.65 -3.61 10.41
C THR A 93 -4.01 -4.97 9.83
N SER A 94 -5.28 -5.33 9.92
CA SER A 94 -5.77 -6.62 9.42
C SER A 94 -6.23 -6.52 7.98
N LEU A 95 -5.98 -7.59 7.22
CA LEU A 95 -6.64 -7.88 5.95
C LEU A 95 -7.60 -9.02 6.22
N SER A 96 -8.89 -8.75 6.16
CA SER A 96 -9.93 -9.72 6.56
C SER A 96 -10.82 -10.09 5.38
N TRP A 97 -11.05 -11.39 5.20
CA TRP A 97 -11.97 -11.86 4.18
C TRP A 97 -13.40 -11.42 4.49
N SER A 98 -14.07 -10.87 3.49
CA SER A 98 -15.42 -10.29 3.64
C SER A 98 -16.37 -10.79 2.56
N ASN A 99 -17.57 -11.17 2.97
CA ASN A 99 -18.69 -11.46 2.07
C ASN A 99 -19.66 -10.27 1.94
N ALA A 100 -19.24 -9.07 2.36
CA ALA A 100 -20.10 -7.88 2.39
C ALA A 100 -19.70 -6.81 1.38
N LEU A 101 -18.56 -6.97 0.69
CA LEU A 101 -18.06 -6.01 -0.29
C LEU A 101 -18.78 -6.16 -1.64
N GLY A 102 -19.07 -5.03 -2.28
CA GLY A 102 -19.73 -4.97 -3.58
C GLY A 102 -21.24 -4.88 -3.51
N VAL A 103 -21.87 -4.57 -4.65
CA VAL A 103 -23.34 -4.52 -4.80
C VAL A 103 -23.70 -5.18 -6.14
N PRO A 104 -24.23 -6.43 -6.12
CA PRO A 104 -24.43 -7.30 -4.95
C PRO A 104 -23.12 -7.72 -4.28
N PRO A 105 -23.18 -8.15 -3.00
CA PRO A 105 -21.98 -8.58 -2.28
C PRO A 105 -21.31 -9.80 -2.93
N VAL A 106 -19.99 -9.76 -3.01
CA VAL A 106 -19.17 -10.87 -3.51
C VAL A 106 -18.91 -11.87 -2.39
N ILE A 107 -19.21 -13.13 -2.66
CA ILE A 107 -19.06 -14.22 -1.69
C ILE A 107 -17.72 -14.93 -1.92
N ASN A 108 -17.05 -15.29 -0.83
CA ASN A 108 -15.77 -16.00 -0.84
C ASN A 108 -16.00 -17.49 -1.16
N ILE A 109 -15.76 -17.88 -2.41
CA ILE A 109 -15.95 -19.24 -2.90
C ILE A 109 -14.83 -19.71 -3.83
N MET A 110 -14.68 -21.02 -3.89
CA MET A 110 -13.93 -21.70 -4.96
C MET A 110 -14.90 -22.56 -5.76
N VAL A 111 -14.80 -22.56 -7.08
CA VAL A 111 -15.60 -23.43 -7.94
C VAL A 111 -14.86 -24.74 -8.17
N VAL A 112 -15.47 -25.84 -7.74
CA VAL A 112 -14.94 -27.20 -7.85
C VAL A 112 -16.01 -28.11 -8.42
N GLY A 113 -15.71 -28.77 -9.53
CA GLY A 113 -16.69 -29.65 -10.22
C GLY A 113 -17.97 -28.89 -10.64
N GLY A 114 -17.86 -27.63 -11.01
CA GLY A 114 -19.00 -26.79 -11.38
C GLY A 114 -19.85 -26.31 -10.21
N GLN A 115 -19.45 -26.60 -8.98
CA GLN A 115 -20.17 -26.21 -7.76
C GLN A 115 -19.40 -25.14 -7.00
N ALA A 116 -20.11 -24.14 -6.49
CA ALA A 116 -19.57 -23.15 -5.59
C ALA A 116 -19.37 -23.75 -4.19
N ASN A 117 -18.15 -23.73 -3.71
CA ASN A 117 -17.79 -24.25 -2.38
C ASN A 117 -17.23 -23.12 -1.55
N PRO A 118 -17.65 -22.97 -0.28
CA PRO A 118 -17.03 -22.01 0.61
C PRO A 118 -15.55 -22.35 0.81
N ALA A 119 -14.69 -21.33 0.75
CA ALA A 119 -13.27 -21.49 1.02
C ALA A 119 -13.01 -21.48 2.53
N SER A 120 -12.01 -22.24 2.99
CA SER A 120 -11.42 -22.02 4.31
C SER A 120 -10.47 -20.82 4.22
N LEU A 121 -10.75 -19.78 4.99
CA LEU A 121 -10.09 -18.50 4.88
C LEU A 121 -9.21 -18.24 6.11
N ILE A 122 -8.06 -17.66 5.89
CA ILE A 122 -7.16 -17.20 6.95
C ILE A 122 -6.89 -15.73 6.70
N ASP A 123 -7.24 -14.90 7.67
CA ASP A 123 -6.97 -13.46 7.61
C ASP A 123 -5.48 -13.16 7.64
N GLY A 124 -5.09 -12.07 7.00
CA GLY A 124 -3.74 -11.57 6.97
C GLY A 124 -3.55 -10.35 7.86
N THR A 125 -2.31 -10.00 8.11
CA THR A 125 -1.93 -8.75 8.78
C THR A 125 -0.83 -8.05 7.97
N VAL A 126 -0.90 -6.72 7.93
CA VAL A 126 0.15 -5.87 7.39
C VAL A 126 0.76 -5.08 8.54
N THR A 127 2.07 -5.12 8.66
CA THR A 127 2.80 -4.24 9.56
C THR A 127 3.22 -3.00 8.77
N LEU A 128 2.79 -1.85 9.24
CA LEU A 128 3.15 -0.57 8.67
C LEU A 128 4.33 -0.04 9.49
N ASP A 129 5.44 0.23 8.83
CA ASP A 129 6.45 1.06 9.44
C ASP A 129 5.83 2.45 9.64
N ALA A 130 6.17 3.10 10.76
CA ALA A 130 5.81 4.50 10.89
C ALA A 130 6.22 5.18 9.59
N ALA A 131 5.34 6.03 9.06
CA ALA A 131 5.82 6.96 8.06
C ALA A 131 7.07 7.56 8.68
N VAL A 132 8.23 7.28 8.11
CA VAL A 132 9.41 8.11 8.36
C VAL A 132 8.87 9.48 8.02
N GLY A 133 8.59 10.29 9.04
CA GLY A 133 7.79 11.48 8.88
C GLY A 133 8.36 12.22 7.70
N GLY A 134 7.53 12.43 6.68
CA GLY A 134 8.02 13.12 5.51
C GLY A 134 8.67 14.36 6.05
N PHE A 135 10.00 14.51 5.90
CA PHE A 135 10.69 15.66 6.47
C PHE A 135 10.00 16.93 5.92
N VAL A 136 9.78 17.88 6.76
CA VAL A 136 9.31 19.18 6.32
C VAL A 136 10.57 19.97 5.96
N ARG A 137 10.71 20.31 4.70
CA ARG A 137 11.88 21.07 4.22
C ARG A 137 11.96 22.41 4.97
N GLY A 138 13.06 22.64 5.65
CA GLY A 138 13.24 23.80 6.52
C GLY A 138 12.91 23.59 8.00
N ASP A 139 12.26 22.46 8.39
CA ASP A 139 12.14 22.01 9.78
C ASP A 139 13.40 21.21 10.15
N VAL A 140 14.44 21.93 10.51
CA VAL A 140 15.79 21.36 10.70
C VAL A 140 15.93 20.66 12.05
N ASN A 141 15.15 21.08 13.05
CA ASN A 141 15.19 20.53 14.40
C ASN A 141 14.14 19.44 14.64
N ASP A 142 13.28 19.16 13.61
CA ASP A 142 12.23 18.14 13.61
C ASP A 142 11.19 18.35 14.75
N ASP A 143 10.81 19.62 14.97
CA ASP A 143 9.80 19.99 15.96
C ASP A 143 8.39 20.22 15.35
N ALA A 144 8.23 19.92 14.08
CA ALA A 144 7.03 20.10 13.25
C ALA A 144 6.62 21.59 13.04
N SER A 145 7.54 22.54 13.23
CA SER A 145 7.27 23.96 13.07
C SER A 145 8.44 24.67 12.41
N ILE A 146 8.26 25.22 11.21
CA ILE A 146 9.30 26.04 10.59
C ILE A 146 9.34 27.41 11.29
N ASN A 147 10.43 27.70 11.99
CA ASN A 147 10.63 28.93 12.73
C ASN A 147 12.12 29.31 12.83
N ILE A 148 12.47 30.33 13.61
CA ILE A 148 13.86 30.81 13.71
C ILE A 148 14.80 29.77 14.36
N ALA A 149 14.26 28.84 15.14
CA ALA A 149 15.05 27.79 15.78
C ALA A 149 15.65 26.83 14.74
N ASP A 150 15.01 26.64 13.60
CA ASP A 150 15.52 25.81 12.50
C ASP A 150 16.76 26.43 11.86
N ALA A 151 16.70 27.71 11.55
CA ALA A 151 17.87 28.41 11.04
C ALA A 151 19.04 28.39 12.03
N VAL A 152 18.77 28.51 13.33
CA VAL A 152 19.77 28.39 14.39
C VAL A 152 20.32 26.97 14.48
N SER A 153 19.48 25.95 14.41
CA SER A 153 19.87 24.54 14.41
C SER A 153 20.75 24.21 13.21
N LEU A 154 20.37 24.70 12.02
CA LEU A 154 21.17 24.54 10.81
C LEU A 154 22.56 25.17 10.96
N LEU A 155 22.62 26.44 11.40
CA LEU A 155 23.90 27.11 11.62
C LEU A 155 24.74 26.40 12.69
N ALA A 156 24.12 25.91 13.77
CA ALA A 156 24.83 25.12 14.77
C ALA A 156 25.40 23.83 14.17
N GLY A 157 24.63 23.12 13.34
CA GLY A 157 25.11 21.93 12.62
C GLY A 157 26.31 22.24 11.73
N LEU A 158 26.24 23.32 10.96
CA LEU A 158 27.29 23.70 10.01
C LEU A 158 28.60 24.18 10.69
N PHE A 159 28.50 24.91 11.79
CA PHE A 159 29.67 25.58 12.38
C PHE A 159 30.17 25.01 13.68
N THR A 160 29.36 24.27 14.41
CA THR A 160 29.73 23.67 15.70
C THR A 160 29.69 22.14 15.73
N GLY A 161 29.33 21.52 14.60
CA GLY A 161 29.19 20.06 14.49
C GLY A 161 27.97 19.51 15.23
N GLY A 162 26.93 20.31 15.43
CA GLY A 162 25.62 19.85 15.92
C GLY A 162 25.02 18.79 15.00
N ALA A 163 24.27 17.85 15.56
CA ALA A 163 23.56 16.87 14.78
C ALA A 163 22.42 17.54 13.98
N LEU A 164 22.32 17.21 12.69
CA LEU A 164 21.17 17.52 11.86
C LEU A 164 20.33 16.26 11.77
N PRO A 165 19.12 16.21 12.35
CA PRO A 165 18.26 15.01 12.36
C PRO A 165 17.95 14.47 10.97
N CYS A 166 17.76 15.36 10.00
CA CYS A 166 17.49 15.01 8.60
C CYS A 166 18.26 15.94 7.67
N SER A 167 19.10 15.39 6.79
CA SER A 167 19.87 16.19 5.81
C SER A 167 18.96 16.84 4.77
N ASP A 168 17.87 16.19 4.41
CA ASP A 168 16.95 16.67 3.39
C ASP A 168 16.06 17.82 3.90
N SER A 169 15.75 17.85 5.21
CA SER A 169 15.08 19.00 5.82
C SER A 169 16.01 20.21 5.94
N ALA A 170 17.31 19.93 6.11
CA ALA A 170 18.35 20.96 6.24
C ALA A 170 18.75 21.59 4.89
N ASP A 171 18.55 20.89 3.76
CA ASP A 171 18.64 21.46 2.41
C ASP A 171 17.31 22.19 2.10
N ALA A 172 17.15 23.36 2.71
CA ALA A 172 15.88 24.08 2.69
C ALA A 172 15.54 24.67 1.31
N ASN A 173 16.55 25.00 0.50
CA ASN A 173 16.38 25.56 -0.84
C ASN A 173 16.35 24.51 -1.97
N ASP A 174 16.53 23.21 -1.63
CA ASP A 174 16.52 22.08 -2.56
C ASP A 174 17.59 22.14 -3.66
N ASP A 175 18.78 22.63 -3.32
CA ASP A 175 19.89 22.72 -4.28
C ASP A 175 20.86 21.52 -4.21
N GLY A 176 20.60 20.56 -3.31
CA GLY A 176 21.38 19.36 -3.10
C GLY A 176 22.59 19.57 -2.18
N ALA A 177 22.73 20.71 -1.53
CA ALA A 177 23.88 21.02 -0.68
C ALA A 177 23.47 21.73 0.61
N THR A 178 23.56 21.07 1.74
CA THR A 178 23.31 21.71 3.05
C THR A 178 24.42 22.72 3.40
N ASN A 179 24.11 24.01 3.37
CA ASN A 179 25.06 25.10 3.60
C ASN A 179 24.37 26.35 4.17
N ILE A 180 25.11 27.48 4.23
CA ILE A 180 24.58 28.73 4.80
C ILE A 180 23.41 29.32 3.98
N ALA A 181 23.30 29.01 2.69
CA ALA A 181 22.20 29.47 1.86
C ALA A 181 20.85 28.95 2.32
N ASP A 182 20.81 27.75 2.88
CA ASP A 182 19.58 27.14 3.43
C ASP A 182 19.10 27.88 4.68
N ALA A 183 20.02 28.25 5.57
CA ALA A 183 19.66 29.06 6.74
C ALA A 183 19.10 30.42 6.32
N VAL A 184 19.73 31.06 5.30
CA VAL A 184 19.22 32.32 4.73
C VAL A 184 17.86 32.11 4.07
N TYR A 185 17.63 30.97 3.38
CA TYR A 185 16.37 30.65 2.74
C TYR A 185 15.24 30.50 3.77
N VAL A 186 15.47 29.73 4.88
CA VAL A 186 14.52 29.62 5.99
C VAL A 186 14.17 30.98 6.56
N LEU A 187 15.18 31.82 6.86
CA LEU A 187 14.94 33.16 7.40
C LEU A 187 14.21 34.07 6.39
N ALA A 188 14.57 34.02 5.11
CA ALA A 188 13.86 34.78 4.09
C ALA A 188 12.38 34.39 4.00
N ASN A 189 12.08 33.10 4.03
CA ASN A 189 10.70 32.61 4.01
C ASN A 189 9.90 33.07 5.24
N LEU A 190 10.53 33.10 6.41
CA LEU A 190 9.87 33.53 7.66
C LEU A 190 9.60 35.06 7.73
N PHE A 191 10.44 35.89 7.11
CA PHE A 191 10.37 37.32 7.27
C PHE A 191 9.98 38.12 6.01
N SER A 192 9.94 37.48 4.83
CA SER A 192 9.56 38.12 3.56
C SER A 192 8.33 37.52 2.90
N GLY A 193 7.66 36.54 3.55
CA GLY A 193 6.58 35.65 3.10
C GLY A 193 5.43 36.23 2.36
#